data_156b9d94bbef5f324443ae352526bf4e
#
_entry.id   156b9d94bbef5f324443ae352526bf4e
#
_cell.length_a   1.000
_cell.length_b   1.000
_cell.length_c   1.000
_cell.angle_alpha   90.00
_cell.angle_beta   90.00
_cell.angle_gamma   90.00
#
_symmetry.space_group_name_H-M   'P 1'
#
loop_
_entity.id
_entity.type
_entity.pdbx_description
1 polymer ?
#
loop_
_entity_poly.entity_id
_entity_poly.type
_entity_poly.pdbx_seq_one_letter_code
_entity_poly.pdbx_strand_id
1 'polypeptide(L)'
;MPSFDTELRECLGEILGERPPDPDADALLFFRQWLAERNLGLVPLEGAAAFSWPGSWLARVRATDGDHAVVMFGSPSGAYFDPAGAVAAGGTIEAGWLVAPLDPWLDTERPYGAEVRSGVVVGLLVAPEAEAQVVPVDAAVAIAGRGLEGDRYALGRGTFSGPGRGYELTLVEAETLAELDISWTRARRNVVTRGTSLNPLVGRRFRIGSVECVGRRLAEPCAHLERISGSGLLRPLVHRGGLRADILIGGNIRLGDKLVPLD
;
A
#
# COMPACT_ATOMS: atom_id res chain seq x y z
N MET A 1 -23.90 13.29 -26.18
CA MET A 1 -22.70 13.09 -25.35
C MET A 1 -22.86 11.79 -24.59
N PRO A 2 -21.80 11.02 -24.35
CA PRO A 2 -21.89 9.85 -23.50
C PRO A 2 -22.36 10.27 -22.10
N SER A 3 -23.15 9.42 -21.45
CA SER A 3 -23.54 9.65 -20.05
C SER A 3 -22.41 9.33 -19.11
N PHE A 4 -22.44 9.86 -17.88
CA PHE A 4 -21.52 9.50 -16.80
C PHE A 4 -21.34 7.97 -16.69
N ASP A 5 -22.43 7.22 -16.81
CA ASP A 5 -22.43 5.76 -16.71
C ASP A 5 -21.63 5.08 -17.82
N THR A 6 -21.74 5.62 -19.05
CA THR A 6 -20.97 5.14 -20.20
C THR A 6 -19.48 5.44 -20.01
N GLU A 7 -19.15 6.64 -19.57
CA GLU A 7 -17.76 7.06 -19.31
C GLU A 7 -17.16 6.30 -18.13
N LEU A 8 -17.90 6.05 -17.07
CA LEU A 8 -17.47 5.25 -15.93
C LEU A 8 -17.11 3.81 -16.35
N ARG A 9 -17.91 3.24 -17.23
CA ARG A 9 -17.61 1.93 -17.84
C ARG A 9 -16.30 1.95 -18.62
N GLU A 10 -16.09 2.95 -19.45
CA GLU A 10 -14.86 3.10 -20.25
C GLU A 10 -13.65 3.30 -19.35
N CYS A 11 -13.76 4.13 -18.32
CA CYS A 11 -12.72 4.37 -17.33
C CYS A 11 -12.36 3.10 -16.54
N LEU A 12 -13.34 2.30 -16.14
CA LEU A 12 -13.08 1.00 -15.51
C LEU A 12 -12.40 0.04 -16.46
N GLY A 13 -12.78 0.04 -17.74
CA GLY A 13 -12.13 -0.74 -18.78
C GLY A 13 -10.67 -0.37 -18.96
N GLU A 14 -10.34 0.91 -18.92
CA GLU A 14 -8.98 1.42 -19.01
C GLU A 14 -8.12 0.98 -17.82
N ILE A 15 -8.68 1.03 -16.59
CA ILE A 15 -7.97 0.62 -15.37
C ILE A 15 -7.74 -0.90 -15.33
N LEU A 16 -8.74 -1.68 -15.74
CA LEU A 16 -8.73 -3.14 -15.58
C LEU A 16 -8.14 -3.89 -16.78
N GLY A 17 -8.04 -3.22 -17.94
CA GLY A 17 -7.63 -3.86 -19.20
C GLY A 17 -8.70 -4.82 -19.76
N GLU A 18 -9.93 -4.78 -19.23
CA GLU A 18 -11.07 -5.53 -19.75
C GLU A 18 -12.32 -4.66 -19.79
N ARG A 19 -13.17 -4.83 -20.80
CA ARG A 19 -14.39 -4.03 -20.94
C ARG A 19 -15.50 -4.55 -20.04
N PRO A 20 -15.97 -3.76 -19.05
CA PRO A 20 -17.13 -4.12 -18.23
C PRO A 20 -18.40 -4.24 -19.05
N PRO A 21 -19.42 -5.01 -18.59
CA PRO A 21 -20.73 -5.06 -19.24
C PRO A 21 -21.46 -3.71 -19.14
N ASP A 22 -22.51 -3.54 -19.96
CA ASP A 22 -23.38 -2.35 -19.84
C ASP A 22 -24.17 -2.42 -18.53
N PRO A 23 -24.22 -1.32 -17.75
CA PRO A 23 -25.03 -1.28 -16.54
C PRO A 23 -26.52 -1.24 -16.90
N ASP A 24 -27.32 -1.99 -16.17
CA ASP A 24 -28.78 -2.08 -16.35
C ASP A 24 -29.57 -1.16 -15.42
N ALA A 25 -28.91 -0.49 -14.48
CA ALA A 25 -29.48 0.39 -13.47
C ALA A 25 -28.49 1.46 -13.03
N ASP A 26 -28.44 1.81 -11.73
CA ASP A 26 -27.40 2.67 -11.14
C ASP A 26 -26.00 2.11 -11.41
N ALA A 27 -25.25 2.80 -12.25
CA ALA A 27 -23.94 2.32 -12.71
C ALA A 27 -22.95 2.12 -11.57
N LEU A 28 -22.94 2.99 -10.56
CA LEU A 28 -22.05 2.84 -9.42
C LEU A 28 -22.37 1.58 -8.60
N LEU A 29 -23.66 1.31 -8.39
CA LEU A 29 -24.08 0.10 -7.67
C LEU A 29 -23.79 -1.14 -8.50
N PHE A 30 -24.10 -1.11 -9.80
CA PHE A 30 -23.81 -2.19 -10.74
C PHE A 30 -22.32 -2.53 -10.77
N PHE A 31 -21.45 -1.53 -10.97
CA PHE A 31 -20.01 -1.78 -11.04
C PHE A 31 -19.40 -2.18 -9.70
N ARG A 32 -19.96 -1.75 -8.57
CA ARG A 32 -19.56 -2.29 -7.26
C ARG A 32 -19.81 -3.79 -7.14
N GLN A 33 -20.97 -4.26 -7.59
CA GLN A 33 -21.30 -5.70 -7.58
C GLN A 33 -20.45 -6.47 -8.58
N TRP A 34 -20.32 -5.98 -9.79
CA TRP A 34 -19.51 -6.58 -10.84
C TRP A 34 -18.02 -6.68 -10.46
N LEU A 35 -17.48 -5.66 -9.80
CA LEU A 35 -16.12 -5.67 -9.25
C LEU A 35 -15.99 -6.65 -8.09
N ALA A 36 -16.98 -6.73 -7.20
CA ALA A 36 -16.96 -7.64 -6.06
C ALA A 36 -16.87 -9.11 -6.50
N GLU A 37 -17.53 -9.50 -7.60
CA GLU A 37 -17.40 -10.84 -8.20
C GLU A 37 -15.97 -11.15 -8.68
N ARG A 38 -15.15 -10.11 -8.89
CA ARG A 38 -13.73 -10.17 -9.28
C ARG A 38 -12.78 -9.92 -8.12
N ASN A 39 -13.31 -9.93 -6.91
CA ASN A 39 -12.56 -9.60 -5.70
C ASN A 39 -11.96 -8.17 -5.73
N LEU A 40 -12.65 -7.24 -6.37
CA LEU A 40 -12.30 -5.82 -6.48
C LEU A 40 -13.40 -4.95 -5.88
N GLY A 41 -13.03 -3.76 -5.41
CA GLY A 41 -13.96 -2.78 -4.87
C GLY A 41 -13.66 -1.35 -5.31
N LEU A 42 -14.68 -0.49 -5.24
CA LEU A 42 -14.55 0.96 -5.37
C LEU A 42 -14.44 1.56 -3.98
N VAL A 43 -13.23 1.95 -3.60
CA VAL A 43 -12.95 2.59 -2.31
C VAL A 43 -13.10 4.11 -2.47
N PRO A 44 -14.07 4.75 -1.80
CA PRO A 44 -14.26 6.18 -1.91
C PRO A 44 -13.08 6.95 -1.32
N LEU A 45 -12.73 8.07 -1.95
CA LEU A 45 -11.65 8.95 -1.54
C LEU A 45 -12.21 10.18 -0.85
N GLU A 46 -11.82 10.41 0.39
CA GLU A 46 -12.06 11.69 1.06
C GLU A 46 -11.15 12.76 0.48
N GLY A 47 -11.72 13.95 0.17
CA GLY A 47 -10.96 15.07 -0.38
C GLY A 47 -10.35 14.79 -1.76
N ALA A 48 -11.08 14.13 -2.65
CA ALA A 48 -10.62 13.72 -3.99
C ALA A 48 -9.99 14.87 -4.79
N ALA A 49 -10.44 16.11 -4.60
CA ALA A 49 -9.89 17.31 -5.26
C ALA A 49 -8.44 17.63 -4.88
N ALA A 50 -7.95 17.11 -3.76
CA ALA A 50 -6.56 17.26 -3.30
C ALA A 50 -5.82 15.91 -3.22
N PHE A 51 -6.44 14.84 -3.71
CA PHE A 51 -5.89 13.49 -3.61
C PHE A 51 -4.70 13.29 -4.55
N SER A 52 -3.66 12.66 -4.06
CA SER A 52 -2.49 12.26 -4.85
C SER A 52 -2.13 10.81 -4.56
N TRP A 53 -1.99 10.02 -5.63
CA TRP A 53 -1.75 8.59 -5.56
C TRP A 53 -0.78 8.17 -6.68
N PRO A 54 0.22 7.33 -6.43
CA PRO A 54 1.19 6.91 -7.46
C PRO A 54 0.65 5.89 -8.47
N GLY A 55 -0.65 5.85 -8.69
CA GLY A 55 -1.35 4.97 -9.61
C GLY A 55 -2.63 5.60 -10.16
N SER A 56 -3.39 4.81 -10.91
CA SER A 56 -4.66 5.24 -11.49
C SER A 56 -5.77 5.25 -10.45
N TRP A 57 -6.66 6.22 -10.52
CA TRP A 57 -7.87 6.33 -9.73
C TRP A 57 -8.99 6.97 -10.54
N LEU A 58 -10.24 6.71 -10.16
CA LEU A 58 -11.42 7.28 -10.81
C LEU A 58 -11.80 8.61 -10.18
N ALA A 59 -12.15 9.60 -10.99
CA ALA A 59 -12.74 10.85 -10.55
C ALA A 59 -14.12 11.06 -11.17
N ARG A 60 -15.03 11.66 -10.41
CA ARG A 60 -16.22 12.33 -10.95
C ARG A 60 -15.91 13.81 -11.04
N VAL A 61 -15.94 14.31 -12.25
CA VAL A 61 -15.64 15.70 -12.58
C VAL A 61 -16.92 16.41 -12.98
N ARG A 62 -17.27 17.49 -12.28
CA ARG A 62 -18.38 18.39 -12.64
C ARG A 62 -17.88 19.39 -13.65
N ALA A 63 -18.42 19.36 -14.85
CA ALA A 63 -18.21 20.35 -15.89
C ALA A 63 -19.52 21.11 -16.19
N THR A 64 -19.48 22.07 -17.11
CA THR A 64 -20.63 22.90 -17.46
C THR A 64 -21.79 22.13 -18.13
N ASP A 65 -21.47 21.01 -18.75
CA ASP A 65 -22.37 20.11 -19.47
C ASP A 65 -22.80 18.87 -18.65
N GLY A 66 -22.30 18.71 -17.43
CA GLY A 66 -22.70 17.64 -16.53
C GLY A 66 -21.56 16.99 -15.72
N ASP A 67 -21.85 15.79 -15.23
CA ASP A 67 -20.90 14.95 -14.54
C ASP A 67 -20.20 14.01 -15.52
N HIS A 68 -18.89 13.90 -15.37
CA HIS A 68 -18.04 13.07 -16.21
C HIS A 68 -17.19 12.11 -15.36
N ALA A 69 -16.91 10.92 -15.88
CA ALA A 69 -15.96 9.99 -15.29
C ALA A 69 -14.60 10.12 -15.98
N VAL A 70 -13.55 10.21 -15.18
CA VAL A 70 -12.17 10.41 -15.65
C VAL A 70 -11.24 9.47 -14.90
N VAL A 71 -10.26 8.87 -15.59
CA VAL A 71 -9.13 8.20 -14.96
C VAL A 71 -8.04 9.21 -14.71
N MET A 72 -7.71 9.40 -13.43
CA MET A 72 -6.63 10.23 -12.97
C MET A 72 -5.38 9.38 -12.72
N PHE A 73 -4.20 9.99 -12.85
CA PHE A 73 -2.95 9.38 -12.48
C PHE A 73 -2.09 10.39 -11.69
N GLY A 74 -1.65 9.98 -10.52
CA GLY A 74 -0.85 10.86 -9.66
C GLY A 74 -1.71 11.91 -8.97
N SER A 75 -1.59 13.16 -9.41
CA SER A 75 -2.26 14.34 -8.82
C SER A 75 -3.64 14.62 -9.45
N PRO A 76 -4.46 15.51 -8.83
CA PRO A 76 -5.74 15.95 -9.41
C PRO A 76 -5.64 16.66 -10.76
N SER A 77 -4.46 17.11 -11.15
CA SER A 77 -4.20 17.70 -12.48
C SER A 77 -3.73 16.68 -13.53
N GLY A 78 -3.51 15.44 -13.11
CA GLY A 78 -2.99 14.36 -13.94
C GLY A 78 -4.10 13.51 -14.56
N ALA A 79 -4.97 14.06 -15.41
CA ALA A 79 -5.91 13.24 -16.17
C ALA A 79 -5.16 12.32 -17.13
N TYR A 80 -5.36 11.02 -16.96
CA TYR A 80 -4.75 9.98 -17.80
C TYR A 80 -5.69 9.58 -18.95
N PHE A 81 -6.97 9.40 -18.64
CA PHE A 81 -8.02 9.09 -19.61
C PHE A 81 -9.25 9.94 -19.31
N ASP A 82 -9.53 10.89 -20.16
CA ASP A 82 -10.60 11.88 -20.03
C ASP A 82 -11.41 11.91 -21.33
N PRO A 83 -12.37 10.99 -21.51
CA PRO A 83 -13.08 10.79 -22.77
C PRO A 83 -13.91 12.00 -23.20
N ALA A 84 -14.37 12.81 -22.25
CA ALA A 84 -15.14 14.03 -22.52
C ALA A 84 -14.28 15.31 -22.51
N GLY A 85 -13.02 15.25 -22.09
CA GLY A 85 -12.17 16.44 -21.91
C GLY A 85 -12.58 17.32 -20.73
N ALA A 86 -13.26 16.75 -19.74
CA ALA A 86 -13.86 17.49 -18.62
C ALA A 86 -12.81 18.19 -17.74
N VAL A 87 -11.68 17.56 -17.48
CA VAL A 87 -10.57 18.14 -16.72
C VAL A 87 -9.89 19.25 -17.52
N ALA A 88 -9.66 18.98 -18.81
CA ALA A 88 -9.06 19.98 -19.71
C ALA A 88 -9.95 21.22 -19.89
N ALA A 89 -11.27 21.06 -19.78
CA ALA A 89 -12.24 22.15 -19.81
C ALA A 89 -12.36 22.91 -18.46
N GLY A 90 -11.57 22.54 -17.45
CA GLY A 90 -11.59 23.22 -16.15
C GLY A 90 -12.66 22.70 -15.19
N GLY A 91 -13.16 21.50 -15.40
CA GLY A 91 -14.13 20.84 -14.50
C GLY A 91 -13.57 20.62 -13.09
N THR A 92 -14.45 20.54 -12.11
CA THR A 92 -14.14 20.38 -10.69
C THR A 92 -14.29 18.93 -10.25
N ILE A 93 -13.28 18.36 -9.59
CA ILE A 93 -13.36 17.02 -9.01
C ILE A 93 -14.24 17.06 -7.76
N GLU A 94 -15.37 16.35 -7.80
CA GLU A 94 -16.34 16.27 -6.69
C GLU A 94 -16.22 14.98 -5.88
N ALA A 95 -15.84 13.89 -6.51
CA ALA A 95 -15.68 12.59 -5.87
C ALA A 95 -14.56 11.80 -6.54
N GLY A 96 -14.05 10.79 -5.84
CA GLY A 96 -13.06 9.88 -6.38
C GLY A 96 -13.15 8.50 -5.77
N TRP A 97 -12.60 7.51 -6.48
CA TRP A 97 -12.53 6.13 -6.03
C TRP A 97 -11.23 5.47 -6.48
N LEU A 98 -10.66 4.65 -5.60
CA LEU A 98 -9.67 3.66 -5.99
C LEU A 98 -10.38 2.38 -6.39
N VAL A 99 -9.94 1.78 -7.50
CA VAL A 99 -10.23 0.37 -7.79
C VAL A 99 -9.17 -0.43 -7.06
N ALA A 100 -9.57 -1.10 -5.99
CA ALA A 100 -8.67 -1.87 -5.16
C ALA A 100 -9.16 -3.32 -5.05
N PRO A 101 -8.26 -4.31 -4.94
CA PRO A 101 -8.66 -5.65 -4.55
C PRO A 101 -9.50 -5.56 -3.28
N LEU A 102 -10.65 -6.21 -3.29
CA LEU A 102 -11.34 -6.53 -2.05
C LEU A 102 -10.43 -7.56 -1.38
N ASP A 103 -9.74 -7.09 -0.36
CA ASP A 103 -8.81 -7.92 0.37
C ASP A 103 -9.57 -9.15 0.89
N PRO A 104 -9.19 -10.39 0.51
CA PRO A 104 -9.74 -11.57 1.18
C PRO A 104 -9.41 -11.56 2.69
N TRP A 105 -8.58 -10.63 3.13
CA TRP A 105 -8.24 -10.32 4.52
C TRP A 105 -9.06 -9.19 5.12
N LEU A 106 -9.82 -8.41 4.34
CA LEU A 106 -11.03 -7.78 4.83
C LEU A 106 -12.07 -8.90 4.98
N ASP A 107 -11.70 -9.84 5.82
CA ASP A 107 -12.66 -10.71 6.46
C ASP A 107 -13.70 -9.79 7.07
N THR A 108 -14.86 -9.69 6.43
CA THR A 108 -15.98 -8.87 6.89
C THR A 108 -16.48 -9.35 8.27
N GLU A 109 -15.98 -10.48 8.74
CA GLU A 109 -16.12 -11.01 10.10
C GLU A 109 -15.03 -10.53 11.06
N ARG A 110 -13.97 -9.85 10.58
CA ARG A 110 -13.02 -9.14 11.45
C ARG A 110 -13.25 -7.65 11.37
N PRO A 111 -13.99 -7.07 12.33
CA PRO A 111 -14.19 -5.63 12.38
C PRO A 111 -12.83 -4.91 12.44
N TYR A 112 -12.76 -3.77 11.78
CA TYR A 112 -11.71 -2.77 11.97
C TYR A 112 -11.52 -2.57 13.49
N GLY A 113 -10.45 -3.14 14.06
CA GLY A 113 -10.28 -3.28 15.51
C GLY A 113 -10.04 -4.72 15.96
N ALA A 114 -9.89 -5.68 15.05
CA ALA A 114 -9.46 -7.03 15.42
C ALA A 114 -8.21 -6.93 16.29
N GLU A 115 -8.26 -7.62 17.43
CA GLU A 115 -7.16 -7.70 18.38
C GLU A 115 -5.90 -8.20 17.65
N VAL A 116 -4.93 -7.29 17.47
CA VAL A 116 -3.65 -7.67 16.87
C VAL A 116 -2.89 -8.48 17.92
N ARG A 117 -2.68 -9.74 17.61
CA ARG A 117 -1.90 -10.62 18.49
C ARG A 117 -0.45 -10.16 18.54
N SER A 118 0.14 -10.28 19.72
CA SER A 118 1.58 -10.07 19.86
C SER A 118 2.35 -11.11 19.06
N GLY A 119 3.38 -10.65 18.35
CA GLY A 119 4.30 -11.51 17.61
C GLY A 119 5.69 -11.52 18.20
N VAL A 120 6.60 -12.16 17.49
CA VAL A 120 8.02 -12.25 17.85
C VAL A 120 8.90 -11.95 16.65
N VAL A 121 10.01 -11.26 16.86
CA VAL A 121 11.05 -11.03 15.85
C VAL A 121 11.82 -12.34 15.62
N VAL A 122 11.78 -12.85 14.41
CA VAL A 122 12.50 -14.07 14.02
C VAL A 122 13.65 -13.80 13.05
N GLY A 123 13.72 -12.60 12.48
CA GLY A 123 14.81 -12.18 11.60
C GLY A 123 15.02 -10.67 11.62
N LEU A 124 16.27 -10.26 11.51
CA LEU A 124 16.70 -8.89 11.31
C LEU A 124 17.66 -8.81 10.13
N LEU A 125 17.44 -7.85 9.24
CA LEU A 125 18.23 -7.68 8.03
C LEU A 125 18.55 -6.20 7.80
N VAL A 126 19.78 -5.91 7.43
CA VAL A 126 20.24 -4.58 7.08
C VAL A 126 20.97 -4.60 5.74
N ALA A 127 21.00 -3.47 5.04
CA ALA A 127 21.82 -3.30 3.84
C ALA A 127 22.44 -1.89 3.88
N PRO A 128 23.77 -1.77 3.71
CA PRO A 128 24.47 -0.49 3.88
C PRO A 128 24.20 0.51 2.75
N GLU A 129 23.77 0.02 1.58
CA GLU A 129 23.52 0.84 0.40
C GLU A 129 22.27 0.40 -0.36
N ALA A 130 21.73 1.29 -1.20
CA ALA A 130 20.67 0.96 -2.14
C ALA A 130 21.12 -0.23 -3.02
N GLU A 131 20.22 -1.19 -3.24
CA GLU A 131 20.46 -2.40 -4.05
C GLU A 131 21.51 -3.39 -3.50
N ALA A 132 22.31 -3.01 -2.50
CA ALA A 132 23.25 -3.96 -1.87
C ALA A 132 22.50 -5.18 -1.31
N GLN A 133 23.20 -6.29 -1.23
CA GLN A 133 22.67 -7.50 -0.60
C GLN A 133 22.30 -7.21 0.86
N VAL A 134 21.12 -7.65 1.28
CA VAL A 134 20.73 -7.59 2.69
C VAL A 134 21.43 -8.67 3.48
N VAL A 135 21.90 -8.32 4.68
CA VAL A 135 22.68 -9.20 5.56
C VAL A 135 21.89 -9.43 6.84
N PRO A 136 21.72 -10.69 7.27
CA PRO A 136 21.14 -10.99 8.58
C PRO A 136 22.04 -10.49 9.72
N VAL A 137 21.39 -10.01 10.79
CA VAL A 137 22.04 -9.61 12.05
C VAL A 137 21.22 -10.12 13.23
N ASP A 138 21.86 -10.34 14.38
CA ASP A 138 21.19 -10.82 15.59
C ASP A 138 20.53 -9.67 16.40
N ALA A 139 21.05 -8.47 16.22
CA ALA A 139 20.55 -7.26 16.85
C ALA A 139 20.79 -6.04 15.97
N ALA A 140 19.96 -5.02 16.11
CA ALA A 140 20.10 -3.74 15.44
C ALA A 140 19.68 -2.60 16.36
N VAL A 141 20.37 -1.46 16.28
CA VAL A 141 20.00 -0.23 16.97
C VAL A 141 19.00 0.52 16.08
N ALA A 142 17.81 0.77 16.58
CA ALA A 142 16.79 1.58 15.95
C ALA A 142 16.95 3.04 16.39
N ILE A 143 17.04 3.95 15.42
CA ILE A 143 17.23 5.38 15.63
C ILE A 143 15.96 6.11 15.20
N ALA A 144 15.29 6.79 16.14
CA ALA A 144 14.08 7.55 15.86
C ALA A 144 14.32 8.60 14.76
N GLY A 145 13.40 8.67 13.80
CA GLY A 145 13.49 9.56 12.66
C GLY A 145 14.51 9.17 11.59
N ARG A 146 15.17 7.99 11.71
CA ARG A 146 16.23 7.59 10.78
C ARG A 146 16.11 6.17 10.25
N GLY A 147 15.90 5.18 11.13
CA GLY A 147 15.92 3.77 10.76
C GLY A 147 16.88 2.92 11.59
N LEU A 148 17.33 1.78 11.07
CA LEU A 148 18.30 0.91 11.73
C LEU A 148 19.73 1.36 11.46
N GLU A 149 20.55 1.40 12.50
CA GLU A 149 21.98 1.71 12.39
C GLU A 149 22.65 0.77 11.38
N GLY A 150 23.47 1.33 10.48
CA GLY A 150 24.11 0.57 9.40
C GLY A 150 23.20 0.24 8.20
N ASP A 151 21.90 0.51 8.28
CA ASP A 151 21.01 0.36 7.12
C ASP A 151 21.04 1.62 6.24
N ARG A 152 20.86 1.42 4.93
CA ARG A 152 20.84 2.47 3.90
C ARG A 152 19.88 3.61 4.19
N TYR A 153 18.75 3.35 4.82
CA TYR A 153 17.77 4.40 5.15
C TYR A 153 18.27 5.30 6.28
N ALA A 154 18.86 4.71 7.33
CA ALA A 154 19.49 5.48 8.41
C ALA A 154 20.69 6.32 7.93
N LEU A 155 21.36 5.85 6.86
CA LEU A 155 22.49 6.55 6.23
C LEU A 155 22.06 7.56 5.16
N GLY A 156 20.77 7.71 4.88
CA GLY A 156 20.26 8.58 3.81
C GLY A 156 20.59 8.10 2.38
N ARG A 157 20.94 6.80 2.23
CA ARG A 157 21.35 6.18 0.96
C ARG A 157 20.29 5.24 0.38
N GLY A 158 19.07 5.24 0.91
CA GLY A 158 17.97 4.42 0.40
C GLY A 158 17.46 4.91 -0.96
N THR A 159 17.03 4.01 -1.84
CA THR A 159 16.50 4.36 -3.17
C THR A 159 15.34 5.35 -3.11
N PHE A 160 14.55 5.31 -2.04
CA PHE A 160 13.39 6.17 -1.82
C PHE A 160 13.61 7.15 -0.67
N SER A 161 14.88 7.49 -0.36
CA SER A 161 15.22 8.46 0.67
C SER A 161 14.77 9.85 0.23
N GLY A 162 13.74 10.39 0.88
CA GLY A 162 13.18 11.71 0.62
C GLY A 162 12.32 12.16 1.79
N PRO A 163 11.82 13.41 1.79
CA PRO A 163 10.89 13.85 2.81
C PRO A 163 9.60 13.01 2.72
N GLY A 164 9.35 12.20 3.74
CA GLY A 164 8.17 11.34 3.78
C GLY A 164 8.17 10.45 5.01
N ARG A 165 7.02 9.82 5.27
CA ARG A 165 6.81 8.91 6.40
C ARG A 165 6.86 7.46 5.94
N GLY A 166 7.22 6.54 6.85
CA GLY A 166 7.22 5.10 6.59
C GLY A 166 8.43 4.61 5.82
N TYR A 167 9.58 5.23 5.98
CA TYR A 167 10.84 4.80 5.38
C TYR A 167 11.86 4.25 6.39
N GLU A 168 11.62 4.44 7.70
CA GLU A 168 12.60 4.13 8.73
C GLU A 168 12.71 2.63 9.01
N LEU A 169 11.59 1.93 8.97
CA LEU A 169 11.53 0.51 9.27
C LEU A 169 10.56 -0.22 8.35
N THR A 170 10.93 -1.42 7.93
CA THR A 170 10.06 -2.32 7.16
C THR A 170 9.96 -3.67 7.84
N LEU A 171 8.74 -4.20 7.94
CA LEU A 171 8.44 -5.48 8.57
C LEU A 171 7.74 -6.42 7.58
N VAL A 172 7.87 -7.74 7.79
CA VAL A 172 7.12 -8.75 7.02
C VAL A 172 6.86 -9.99 7.89
N GLU A 173 5.75 -10.68 7.62
CA GLU A 173 5.42 -11.93 8.29
C GLU A 173 6.23 -13.10 7.71
N ALA A 174 6.85 -13.90 8.59
CA ALA A 174 7.57 -15.11 8.20
C ALA A 174 6.64 -16.15 7.56
N GLU A 175 5.40 -16.21 8.01
CA GLU A 175 4.36 -17.10 7.49
C GLU A 175 4.07 -16.81 6.03
N THR A 176 3.89 -15.54 5.69
CA THR A 176 3.67 -15.09 4.30
C THR A 176 4.83 -15.46 3.40
N LEU A 177 6.05 -15.23 3.84
CA LEU A 177 7.23 -15.57 3.05
C LEU A 177 7.40 -17.07 2.86
N ALA A 178 7.10 -17.87 3.88
CA ALA A 178 7.15 -19.33 3.81
C ALA A 178 6.08 -19.89 2.86
N GLU A 179 4.86 -19.40 2.93
CA GLU A 179 3.77 -19.79 2.03
C GLU A 179 4.09 -19.49 0.56
N LEU A 180 4.76 -18.38 0.29
CA LEU A 180 5.09 -17.92 -1.06
C LEU A 180 6.46 -18.43 -1.56
N ASP A 181 7.17 -19.22 -0.77
CA ASP A 181 8.54 -19.68 -1.06
C ASP A 181 9.50 -18.52 -1.38
N ILE A 182 9.39 -17.43 -0.61
CA ILE A 182 10.23 -16.26 -0.75
C ILE A 182 11.23 -16.21 0.39
N SER A 183 12.54 -16.20 0.08
CA SER A 183 13.56 -16.03 1.11
C SER A 183 13.52 -14.62 1.73
N TRP A 184 13.89 -14.50 2.97
CA TRP A 184 13.93 -13.22 3.70
C TRP A 184 14.80 -12.18 3.01
N THR A 185 15.92 -12.62 2.43
CA THR A 185 16.82 -11.74 1.67
C THR A 185 16.19 -11.21 0.39
N ARG A 186 15.35 -12.00 -0.29
CA ARG A 186 14.60 -11.55 -1.47
C ARG A 186 13.49 -10.58 -1.12
N ALA A 187 12.82 -10.75 0.03
CA ALA A 187 11.79 -9.83 0.50
C ALA A 187 12.34 -8.44 0.85
N ARG A 188 13.62 -8.36 1.28
CA ARG A 188 14.34 -7.11 1.58
C ARG A 188 13.65 -6.23 2.64
N ARG A 189 13.03 -6.86 3.64
CA ARG A 189 12.48 -6.16 4.81
C ARG A 189 13.45 -6.24 5.97
N ASN A 190 13.44 -5.21 6.82
CA ASN A 190 14.38 -5.11 7.96
C ASN A 190 14.04 -6.10 9.07
N VAL A 191 12.75 -6.28 9.38
CA VAL A 191 12.28 -7.12 10.49
C VAL A 191 11.38 -8.21 9.95
N VAL A 192 11.70 -9.45 10.24
CA VAL A 192 10.82 -10.60 9.98
C VAL A 192 10.16 -10.98 11.30
N THR A 193 8.82 -10.97 11.30
CA THR A 193 8.00 -11.30 12.48
C THR A 193 7.29 -12.63 12.31
N ARG A 194 6.88 -13.23 13.42
CA ARG A 194 6.04 -14.44 13.45
C ARG A 194 4.92 -14.29 14.48
N GLY A 195 3.75 -14.86 14.17
CA GLY A 195 2.61 -14.96 15.07
C GLY A 195 1.76 -13.69 15.18
N THR A 196 1.99 -12.70 14.33
CA THR A 196 1.23 -11.44 14.29
C THR A 196 0.83 -11.11 12.86
N SER A 197 -0.28 -10.41 12.70
CA SER A 197 -0.67 -9.80 11.42
C SER A 197 -0.23 -8.33 11.41
N LEU A 198 0.52 -7.93 10.39
CA LEU A 198 1.09 -6.58 10.32
C LEU A 198 0.16 -5.55 9.68
N ASN A 199 -0.68 -5.95 8.73
CA ASN A 199 -1.57 -5.04 8.01
C ASN A 199 -2.48 -4.20 8.93
N PRO A 200 -3.10 -4.79 9.99
CA PRO A 200 -3.93 -4.02 10.92
C PRO A 200 -3.16 -3.00 11.76
N LEU A 201 -1.83 -3.01 11.74
CA LEU A 201 -1.00 -2.02 12.43
C LEU A 201 -0.84 -0.71 11.66
N VAL A 202 -1.37 -0.60 10.44
CA VAL A 202 -1.40 0.69 9.71
C VAL A 202 -2.19 1.72 10.53
N GLY A 203 -1.56 2.88 10.81
CA GLY A 203 -2.11 3.94 11.66
C GLY A 203 -1.98 3.70 13.16
N ARG A 204 -1.55 2.53 13.61
CA ARG A 204 -1.48 2.15 15.03
C ARG A 204 -0.04 2.17 15.56
N ARG A 205 0.07 2.39 16.86
CA ARG A 205 1.34 2.28 17.60
C ARG A 205 1.58 0.84 18.04
N PHE A 206 2.83 0.45 17.97
CA PHE A 206 3.27 -0.86 18.46
C PHE A 206 4.70 -0.76 19.00
N ARG A 207 5.13 -1.77 19.74
CA ARG A 207 6.46 -1.84 20.34
C ARG A 207 7.16 -3.14 19.93
N ILE A 208 8.44 -3.03 19.59
CA ILE A 208 9.33 -4.16 19.35
C ILE A 208 10.45 -4.08 20.40
N GLY A 209 10.48 -5.00 21.37
CA GLY A 209 11.39 -4.89 22.52
C GLY A 209 11.18 -3.55 23.26
N SER A 210 12.16 -2.67 23.23
CA SER A 210 12.10 -1.31 23.81
C SER A 210 11.73 -0.22 22.79
N VAL A 211 11.69 -0.54 21.50
CA VAL A 211 11.50 0.41 20.39
C VAL A 211 10.01 0.66 20.13
N GLU A 212 9.56 1.91 20.21
CA GLU A 212 8.19 2.27 19.83
C GLU A 212 8.13 2.73 18.38
N CYS A 213 7.12 2.22 17.66
CA CYS A 213 6.90 2.47 16.26
C CYS A 213 5.44 2.88 16.00
N VAL A 214 5.20 3.48 14.84
CA VAL A 214 3.87 3.68 14.28
C VAL A 214 3.83 3.14 12.84
N GLY A 215 2.87 2.26 12.56
CA GLY A 215 2.61 1.77 11.21
C GLY A 215 2.11 2.90 10.32
N ARG A 216 2.68 3.03 9.13
CA ARG A 216 2.33 4.12 8.22
C ARG A 216 1.53 3.65 7.01
N ARG A 217 1.97 2.58 6.39
CA ARG A 217 1.34 2.01 5.19
C ARG A 217 1.85 0.61 4.94
N LEU A 218 1.19 -0.11 4.07
CA LEU A 218 1.69 -1.39 3.59
C LEU A 218 3.01 -1.23 2.83
N ALA A 219 3.88 -2.22 2.94
CA ALA A 219 5.14 -2.27 2.21
C ALA A 219 4.94 -2.97 0.86
N GLU A 220 4.08 -2.36 0.02
CA GLU A 220 3.74 -2.90 -1.28
C GLU A 220 4.97 -3.23 -2.13
N PRO A 221 4.92 -4.33 -2.89
CA PRO A 221 5.96 -4.65 -3.85
C PRO A 221 5.99 -3.62 -4.98
N CYS A 222 7.15 -3.46 -5.61
CA CYS A 222 7.31 -2.56 -6.75
C CYS A 222 8.26 -3.17 -7.78
N ALA A 223 8.23 -2.66 -9.00
CA ALA A 223 9.10 -3.12 -10.08
C ALA A 223 10.60 -3.05 -9.70
N HIS A 224 10.99 -2.07 -8.87
CA HIS A 224 12.34 -1.99 -8.35
C HIS A 224 12.72 -3.21 -7.49
N LEU A 225 11.83 -3.64 -6.56
CA LEU A 225 12.06 -4.84 -5.76
C LEU A 225 12.22 -6.07 -6.65
N GLU A 226 11.37 -6.23 -7.64
CA GLU A 226 11.44 -7.37 -8.56
C GLU A 226 12.73 -7.37 -9.38
N ARG A 227 13.18 -6.21 -9.86
CA ARG A 227 14.43 -6.07 -10.60
C ARG A 227 15.66 -6.50 -9.79
N ILE A 228 15.73 -6.13 -8.50
CA ILE A 228 16.91 -6.39 -7.66
C ILE A 228 16.86 -7.72 -6.91
N SER A 229 15.67 -8.31 -6.77
CA SER A 229 15.47 -9.55 -5.98
C SER A 229 15.05 -10.75 -6.84
N GLY A 230 14.91 -10.54 -8.15
CA GLY A 230 14.45 -11.57 -9.10
C GLY A 230 12.94 -11.53 -9.35
N SER A 231 12.54 -12.06 -10.50
CA SER A 231 11.14 -12.07 -10.96
C SER A 231 10.20 -12.87 -10.06
N GLY A 232 8.91 -12.58 -10.17
CA GLY A 232 7.84 -13.33 -9.50
C GLY A 232 7.50 -12.84 -8.09
N LEU A 233 7.96 -11.65 -7.67
CA LEU A 233 7.67 -11.10 -6.35
C LEU A 233 6.48 -10.14 -6.33
N LEU A 234 6.23 -9.43 -7.43
CA LEU A 234 5.19 -8.40 -7.46
C LEU A 234 3.82 -8.96 -7.09
N ARG A 235 3.32 -9.88 -7.88
CA ARG A 235 1.97 -10.40 -7.76
C ARG A 235 1.67 -11.09 -6.42
N PRO A 236 2.54 -12.00 -5.93
CA PRO A 236 2.29 -12.68 -4.66
C PRO A 236 2.36 -11.77 -3.43
N LEU A 237 3.13 -10.70 -3.48
CA LEU A 237 3.33 -9.79 -2.35
C LEU A 237 2.38 -8.58 -2.34
N VAL A 238 1.48 -8.43 -3.31
CA VAL A 238 0.45 -7.37 -3.26
C VAL A 238 -0.37 -7.54 -1.98
N HIS A 239 -0.44 -6.47 -1.17
CA HIS A 239 -1.06 -6.42 0.17
C HIS A 239 -0.50 -7.41 1.20
N ARG A 240 0.55 -8.15 0.84
CA ARG A 240 1.23 -9.14 1.67
C ARG A 240 2.72 -8.84 1.84
N GLY A 241 3.18 -7.70 1.31
CA GLY A 241 4.58 -7.27 1.36
C GLY A 241 5.04 -6.76 2.72
N GLY A 242 4.14 -6.74 3.71
CA GLY A 242 4.38 -6.32 5.09
C GLY A 242 4.07 -4.85 5.36
N LEU A 243 4.68 -4.28 6.39
CA LEU A 243 4.39 -2.96 6.93
C LEU A 243 5.59 -2.03 6.80
N ARG A 244 5.34 -0.77 6.50
CA ARG A 244 6.27 0.35 6.67
C ARG A 244 5.92 1.12 7.92
N ALA A 245 6.91 1.45 8.73
CA ALA A 245 6.73 2.14 10.00
C ALA A 245 7.77 3.24 10.20
N ASP A 246 7.43 4.20 11.05
CA ASP A 246 8.37 5.15 11.62
C ASP A 246 8.70 4.75 13.06
N ILE A 247 9.92 5.05 13.48
CA ILE A 247 10.43 4.81 14.82
C ILE A 247 10.18 6.07 15.65
N LEU A 248 9.34 5.96 16.67
CA LEU A 248 9.01 7.06 17.58
C LEU A 248 10.01 7.15 18.74
N ILE A 249 10.36 5.99 19.32
CA ILE A 249 11.34 5.87 20.41
C ILE A 249 12.36 4.83 19.95
N GLY A 250 13.62 5.24 19.89
CA GLY A 250 14.74 4.37 19.52
C GLY A 250 15.13 3.39 20.61
N GLY A 251 15.97 2.44 20.26
CA GLY A 251 16.45 1.40 21.17
C GLY A 251 17.04 0.22 20.42
N ASN A 252 17.25 -0.89 21.12
CA ASN A 252 17.73 -2.12 20.51
C ASN A 252 16.56 -3.03 20.12
N ILE A 253 16.65 -3.62 18.93
CA ILE A 253 15.81 -4.73 18.49
C ILE A 253 16.71 -5.97 18.38
N ARG A 254 16.26 -7.10 18.91
CA ARG A 254 16.97 -8.38 18.90
C ARG A 254 16.07 -9.50 18.41
N LEU A 255 16.65 -10.57 17.95
CA LEU A 255 15.93 -11.81 17.71
C LEU A 255 15.26 -12.28 19.01
N GLY A 256 14.00 -12.69 18.92
CA GLY A 256 13.18 -13.09 20.07
C GLY A 256 12.42 -11.94 20.75
N ASP A 257 12.68 -10.69 20.41
CA ASP A 257 11.90 -9.56 20.95
C ASP A 257 10.43 -9.66 20.55
N LYS A 258 9.54 -9.31 21.48
CA LYS A 258 8.10 -9.30 21.23
C LYS A 258 7.71 -8.04 20.46
N LEU A 259 6.86 -8.22 19.44
CA LEU A 259 6.08 -7.16 18.84
C LEU A 259 4.72 -7.12 19.55
N VAL A 260 4.38 -5.98 20.15
CA VAL A 260 3.16 -5.81 20.94
C VAL A 260 2.42 -4.56 20.45
N PRO A 261 1.17 -4.65 20.00
CA PRO A 261 0.30 -3.48 19.77
C PRO A 261 0.17 -2.68 21.07
N LEU A 262 0.08 -1.34 20.96
CA LEU A 262 -0.03 -0.46 22.12
C LEU A 262 -1.43 0.17 22.28
N ASP A 263 -2.26 0.12 21.23
CA ASP A 263 -3.60 0.72 21.14
C ASP A 263 -4.49 -0.01 20.13
#